data_15d9aef91c44028de18f48aa9d7806be
#
_entry.id   15d9aef91c44028de18f48aa9d7806be
#
_cell.length_a   1.000
_cell.length_b   1.000
_cell.length_c   1.000
_cell.angle_alpha   90.00
_cell.angle_beta   90.00
_cell.angle_gamma   90.00
#
_symmetry.space_group_name_H-M   'P 1'
#
loop_
_entity.id
_entity.type
_entity.pdbx_description
1 polymer ?
#
loop_
_entity_poly.entity_id
_entity_poly.type
_entity_poly.pdbx_seq_one_letter_code
_entity_poly.pdbx_strand_id
1 'polypeptide(L)'
;MADIAEHAGIKHQIYNEHYNKVPNAQKVAELLDADPAVTHVAMVHSETTSGILNDIEAVGKVVKERGRVFIVDAMSSFGGVDIPVKDWGIDFIISSANKCIQGVPGFSFIIARRDLLEASAGKARSLSLDLYDQWKTMEVDGKWRFTSPTHVVLAFAQAMKELEDEGGIEARNRRYTENNRLLIEKMGEMGIRPYIDSTHQGPIITTFFYPEECHFTFSQMYEYIKDRGYAIYPGKVTEAETFRIGNIGEIYPEDIEKVCALMKEFLEEYNHEEN
;
A
#
# COMPACT_ATOMS: atom_id res chain seq x y z
N MET A 1 6.15 -4.92 10.16
CA MET A 1 5.29 -5.39 11.26
C MET A 1 6.05 -6.32 12.20
N ALA A 2 6.76 -7.33 11.72
CA ALA A 2 7.53 -8.26 12.58
C ALA A 2 8.54 -7.52 13.48
N ASP A 3 9.36 -6.64 12.93
CA ASP A 3 10.34 -5.86 13.70
C ASP A 3 9.68 -4.99 14.80
N ILE A 4 8.48 -4.45 14.53
CA ILE A 4 7.71 -3.70 15.52
C ILE A 4 7.26 -4.62 16.65
N ALA A 5 6.78 -5.83 16.32
CA ALA A 5 6.37 -6.82 17.31
C ALA A 5 7.56 -7.26 18.16
N GLU A 6 8.72 -7.50 17.55
CA GLU A 6 9.94 -7.86 18.24
C GLU A 6 10.39 -6.77 19.21
N HIS A 7 10.50 -5.52 18.76
CA HIS A 7 10.87 -4.37 19.61
C HIS A 7 9.87 -4.15 20.76
N ALA A 8 8.59 -4.39 20.51
CA ALA A 8 7.56 -4.33 21.55
C ALA A 8 7.54 -5.56 22.46
N GLY A 9 8.41 -6.57 22.24
CA GLY A 9 8.44 -7.82 23.00
C GLY A 9 7.15 -8.65 22.82
N ILE A 10 6.49 -8.56 21.68
CA ILE A 10 5.30 -9.33 21.34
C ILE A 10 5.74 -10.62 20.66
N LYS A 11 5.34 -11.77 21.21
CA LYS A 11 5.56 -13.07 20.56
C LYS A 11 4.85 -13.08 19.22
N HIS A 12 5.57 -13.45 18.17
CA HIS A 12 5.00 -13.50 16.81
C HIS A 12 5.59 -14.65 16.00
N GLN A 13 4.87 -15.03 14.97
CA GLN A 13 5.32 -15.95 13.92
C GLN A 13 5.19 -15.22 12.59
N ILE A 14 6.03 -15.54 11.64
CA ILE A 14 6.02 -14.92 10.30
C ILE A 14 5.68 -16.01 9.29
N TYR A 15 4.64 -15.77 8.51
CA TYR A 15 4.36 -16.51 7.29
C TYR A 15 4.81 -15.66 6.10
N ASN A 16 5.88 -16.09 5.43
CA ASN A 16 6.45 -15.42 4.28
C ASN A 16 6.07 -16.13 2.99
N GLU A 17 5.74 -15.33 1.99
CA GLU A 17 5.67 -15.71 0.59
C GLU A 17 6.70 -14.91 -0.23
N HIS A 18 6.97 -15.35 -1.46
CA HIS A 18 7.74 -14.57 -2.40
C HIS A 18 7.05 -13.24 -2.73
N TYR A 19 7.82 -12.24 -3.11
CA TYR A 19 7.29 -10.88 -3.40
C TYR A 19 6.19 -10.82 -4.47
N ASN A 20 6.09 -11.86 -5.31
CA ASN A 20 5.08 -11.99 -6.38
C ASN A 20 3.97 -13.00 -6.07
N LYS A 21 3.83 -13.43 -4.82
CA LYS A 21 2.80 -14.36 -4.38
C LYS A 21 1.93 -13.74 -3.29
N VAL A 22 0.62 -13.94 -3.40
CA VAL A 22 -0.30 -13.59 -2.31
C VAL A 22 -0.27 -14.68 -1.24
N PRO A 23 -0.41 -14.32 0.05
CA PRO A 23 -0.53 -15.31 1.13
C PRO A 23 -1.72 -16.24 0.88
N ASN A 24 -1.49 -17.54 1.03
CA ASN A 24 -2.50 -18.55 0.84
C ASN A 24 -3.40 -18.66 2.09
N ALA A 25 -4.69 -18.35 1.96
CA ALA A 25 -5.66 -18.37 3.06
C ALA A 25 -5.78 -19.75 3.73
N GLN A 26 -5.70 -20.85 2.96
CA GLN A 26 -5.73 -22.21 3.52
C GLN A 26 -4.48 -22.46 4.39
N LYS A 27 -3.32 -21.96 3.98
CA LYS A 27 -2.09 -22.06 4.79
C LYS A 27 -2.20 -21.25 6.07
N VAL A 28 -2.79 -20.07 6.04
CA VAL A 28 -3.10 -19.27 7.24
C VAL A 28 -4.03 -20.06 8.16
N ALA A 29 -5.07 -20.69 7.63
CA ALA A 29 -5.97 -21.55 8.40
C ALA A 29 -5.22 -22.68 9.13
N GLU A 30 -4.36 -23.41 8.41
CA GLU A 30 -3.54 -24.50 8.98
C GLU A 30 -2.62 -24.02 10.10
N LEU A 31 -1.98 -22.86 9.94
CA LEU A 31 -1.11 -22.26 10.94
C LEU A 31 -1.88 -21.86 12.21
N LEU A 32 -3.08 -21.30 12.05
CA LEU A 32 -3.94 -20.95 13.17
C LEU A 32 -4.50 -22.19 13.92
N ASP A 33 -4.79 -23.25 13.18
CA ASP A 33 -5.25 -24.52 13.76
C ASP A 33 -4.10 -25.25 14.50
N ALA A 34 -2.87 -25.12 14.02
CA ALA A 34 -1.69 -25.70 14.64
C ALA A 34 -1.24 -24.99 15.93
N ASP A 35 -1.50 -23.68 16.05
CA ASP A 35 -1.14 -22.89 17.25
C ASP A 35 -2.35 -22.11 17.79
N PRO A 36 -3.12 -22.71 18.72
CA PRO A 36 -4.25 -22.03 19.37
C PRO A 36 -3.88 -20.79 20.18
N ALA A 37 -2.60 -20.58 20.51
CA ALA A 37 -2.13 -19.43 21.27
C ALA A 37 -2.04 -18.15 20.41
N VAL A 38 -2.08 -18.25 19.08
CA VAL A 38 -2.17 -17.10 18.18
C VAL A 38 -3.53 -16.44 18.35
N THR A 39 -3.53 -15.17 18.75
CA THR A 39 -4.74 -14.37 18.99
C THR A 39 -5.03 -13.36 17.90
N HIS A 40 -4.00 -12.94 17.18
CA HIS A 40 -4.08 -11.87 16.17
C HIS A 40 -3.37 -12.29 14.90
N VAL A 41 -3.91 -11.88 13.77
CA VAL A 41 -3.25 -11.96 12.45
C VAL A 41 -3.13 -10.54 11.91
N ALA A 42 -1.95 -10.20 11.42
CA ALA A 42 -1.70 -8.91 10.80
C ALA A 42 -1.12 -9.11 9.41
N MET A 43 -1.63 -8.39 8.42
CA MET A 43 -1.09 -8.40 7.05
C MET A 43 -1.23 -7.06 6.34
N VAL A 44 -0.43 -6.87 5.30
CA VAL A 44 -0.49 -5.71 4.39
C VAL A 44 -1.50 -6.01 3.27
N HIS A 45 -2.32 -5.04 2.91
CA HIS A 45 -3.22 -5.14 1.75
C HIS A 45 -2.48 -4.86 0.45
N SER A 46 -1.85 -3.69 0.32
CA SER A 46 -1.10 -3.30 -0.88
C SER A 46 0.38 -3.13 -0.55
N GLU A 47 1.22 -4.04 -1.06
CA GLU A 47 2.66 -3.99 -0.82
C GLU A 47 3.38 -3.22 -1.93
N THR A 48 3.87 -2.03 -1.58
CA THR A 48 4.51 -1.13 -2.54
C THR A 48 5.93 -1.52 -2.95
N THR A 49 6.52 -2.51 -2.27
CA THR A 49 7.83 -3.08 -2.65
C THR A 49 7.74 -3.76 -4.01
N SER A 50 6.67 -4.51 -4.25
CA SER A 50 6.45 -5.28 -5.49
C SER A 50 5.29 -4.77 -6.34
N GLY A 51 4.32 -4.07 -5.74
CA GLY A 51 3.08 -3.65 -6.39
C GLY A 51 1.92 -4.63 -6.23
N ILE A 52 2.10 -5.70 -5.45
CA ILE A 52 1.08 -6.74 -5.25
C ILE A 52 -0.08 -6.24 -4.37
N LEU A 53 -1.28 -6.66 -4.72
CA LEU A 53 -2.49 -6.52 -3.91
C LEU A 53 -2.84 -7.87 -3.29
N ASN A 54 -2.74 -7.98 -1.97
CA ASN A 54 -2.98 -9.20 -1.23
C ASN A 54 -4.47 -9.45 -1.02
N ASP A 55 -4.88 -10.72 -1.06
CA ASP A 55 -6.26 -11.16 -0.83
C ASP A 55 -6.59 -11.16 0.67
N ILE A 56 -6.91 -9.95 1.19
CA ILE A 56 -7.31 -9.78 2.59
C ILE A 56 -8.74 -10.28 2.87
N GLU A 57 -9.59 -10.43 1.84
CA GLU A 57 -10.92 -11.01 1.98
C GLU A 57 -10.82 -12.50 2.35
N ALA A 58 -10.10 -13.28 1.55
CA ALA A 58 -9.93 -14.71 1.81
C ALA A 58 -9.24 -14.98 3.15
N VAL A 59 -8.21 -14.21 3.49
CA VAL A 59 -7.53 -14.33 4.79
C VAL A 59 -8.44 -13.90 5.93
N GLY A 60 -9.16 -12.78 5.80
CA GLY A 60 -10.10 -12.28 6.82
C GLY A 60 -11.17 -13.31 7.18
N LYS A 61 -11.71 -14.00 6.18
CA LYS A 61 -12.69 -15.07 6.36
C LYS A 61 -12.15 -16.19 7.26
N VAL A 62 -10.98 -16.75 6.96
CA VAL A 62 -10.41 -17.86 7.74
C VAL A 62 -9.97 -17.44 9.14
N VAL A 63 -9.53 -16.18 9.32
CA VAL A 63 -9.19 -15.60 10.61
C VAL A 63 -10.44 -15.44 11.47
N LYS A 64 -11.51 -14.89 10.90
CA LYS A 64 -12.81 -14.70 11.57
C LYS A 64 -13.46 -16.03 11.99
N GLU A 65 -13.44 -17.05 11.12
CA GLU A 65 -13.95 -18.39 11.41
C GLU A 65 -13.27 -19.02 12.63
N ARG A 66 -12.02 -18.64 12.93
CA ARG A 66 -11.24 -19.13 14.08
C ARG A 66 -11.29 -18.19 15.29
N GLY A 67 -12.12 -17.16 15.24
CA GLY A 67 -12.30 -16.21 16.35
C GLY A 67 -11.03 -15.42 16.67
N ARG A 68 -10.16 -15.17 15.69
CA ARG A 68 -8.95 -14.37 15.83
C ARG A 68 -9.20 -12.93 15.42
N VAL A 69 -8.39 -12.02 15.95
CA VAL A 69 -8.43 -10.59 15.58
C VAL A 69 -7.65 -10.39 14.28
N PHE A 70 -8.25 -9.67 13.34
CA PHE A 70 -7.64 -9.37 12.06
C PHE A 70 -7.25 -7.89 11.95
N ILE A 71 -5.96 -7.64 11.74
CA ILE A 71 -5.36 -6.31 11.60
C ILE A 71 -4.85 -6.16 10.17
N VAL A 72 -5.32 -5.13 9.46
CA VAL A 72 -4.91 -4.86 8.08
C VAL A 72 -4.17 -3.54 7.99
N ASP A 73 -2.97 -3.60 7.45
CA ASP A 73 -2.24 -2.42 7.00
C ASP A 73 -2.70 -2.08 5.57
N ALA A 74 -3.52 -1.06 5.46
CA ALA A 74 -4.01 -0.51 4.21
C ALA A 74 -3.42 0.89 3.92
N MET A 75 -2.21 1.15 4.42
CA MET A 75 -1.53 2.45 4.29
C MET A 75 -1.52 2.95 2.85
N SER A 76 -1.31 2.05 1.90
CA SER A 76 -1.16 2.40 0.49
C SER A 76 -2.42 2.25 -0.35
N SER A 77 -3.45 1.53 0.15
CA SER A 77 -4.64 1.18 -0.64
C SER A 77 -5.93 1.88 -0.20
N PHE A 78 -6.02 2.26 1.08
CA PHE A 78 -7.24 2.86 1.62
C PHE A 78 -7.59 4.17 0.92
N GLY A 79 -8.82 4.28 0.43
CA GLY A 79 -9.29 5.43 -0.35
C GLY A 79 -9.06 5.33 -1.86
N GLY A 80 -8.32 4.30 -2.33
CA GLY A 80 -8.10 4.02 -3.75
C GLY A 80 -8.51 2.61 -4.18
N VAL A 81 -8.76 1.74 -3.19
CA VAL A 81 -9.33 0.40 -3.39
C VAL A 81 -10.50 0.27 -2.44
N ASP A 82 -11.60 -0.28 -2.90
CA ASP A 82 -12.75 -0.55 -2.02
C ASP A 82 -12.41 -1.68 -1.05
N ILE A 83 -12.66 -1.44 0.24
CA ILE A 83 -12.38 -2.39 1.32
C ILE A 83 -13.62 -2.48 2.21
N PRO A 84 -14.50 -3.45 2.00
CA PRO A 84 -15.66 -3.71 2.85
C PRO A 84 -15.22 -4.24 4.23
N VAL A 85 -14.72 -3.32 5.09
CA VAL A 85 -14.06 -3.63 6.37
C VAL A 85 -14.84 -4.63 7.23
N LYS A 86 -16.17 -4.42 7.32
CA LYS A 86 -17.05 -5.27 8.12
C LYS A 86 -17.25 -6.64 7.50
N ASP A 87 -17.47 -6.69 6.20
CA ASP A 87 -17.82 -7.93 5.47
C ASP A 87 -16.61 -8.85 5.37
N TRP A 88 -15.41 -8.28 5.21
CA TRP A 88 -14.14 -9.02 5.18
C TRP A 88 -13.60 -9.36 6.58
N GLY A 89 -14.35 -9.02 7.65
CA GLY A 89 -14.00 -9.39 9.01
C GLY A 89 -12.77 -8.69 9.57
N ILE A 90 -12.46 -7.49 9.08
CA ILE A 90 -11.33 -6.69 9.53
C ILE A 90 -11.71 -6.01 10.85
N ASP A 91 -10.92 -6.24 11.89
CA ASP A 91 -11.14 -5.68 13.22
C ASP A 91 -10.43 -4.34 13.42
N PHE A 92 -9.23 -4.21 12.82
CA PHE A 92 -8.47 -2.97 12.80
C PHE A 92 -7.89 -2.75 11.40
N ILE A 93 -8.15 -1.59 10.82
CA ILE A 93 -7.54 -1.17 9.56
C ILE A 93 -6.77 0.12 9.79
N ILE A 94 -5.54 0.14 9.31
CA ILE A 94 -4.60 1.24 9.50
C ILE A 94 -4.33 1.90 8.16
N SER A 95 -4.43 3.22 8.11
CA SER A 95 -4.07 3.97 6.91
C SER A 95 -3.45 5.33 7.24
N SER A 96 -3.04 6.07 6.22
CA SER A 96 -2.39 7.37 6.34
C SER A 96 -3.06 8.43 5.47
N ALA A 97 -2.82 9.68 5.82
CA ALA A 97 -3.40 10.83 5.13
C ALA A 97 -2.91 11.00 3.69
N ASN A 98 -1.68 10.55 3.37
CA ASN A 98 -0.91 10.97 2.19
C ASN A 98 -0.81 9.94 1.05
N LYS A 99 -1.58 8.87 1.09
CA LYS A 99 -1.58 7.87 0.01
C LYS A 99 -2.79 8.05 -0.89
N CYS A 100 -3.64 7.07 -1.08
CA CYS A 100 -4.75 7.18 -2.01
C CYS A 100 -5.78 8.27 -1.67
N ILE A 101 -5.83 8.74 -0.42
CA ILE A 101 -6.66 9.91 -0.05
C ILE A 101 -6.07 11.23 -0.59
N GLN A 102 -4.77 11.24 -0.92
CA GLN A 102 -4.07 12.40 -1.50
C GLN A 102 -3.97 13.62 -0.58
N GLY A 103 -4.01 13.40 0.74
CA GLY A 103 -3.64 14.43 1.72
C GLY A 103 -2.12 14.60 1.83
N VAL A 104 -1.69 15.46 2.74
CA VAL A 104 -0.26 15.63 3.04
C VAL A 104 0.18 14.67 4.15
N PRO A 105 1.46 14.23 4.18
CA PRO A 105 1.95 13.36 5.24
C PRO A 105 1.96 14.06 6.61
N GLY A 106 1.73 13.30 7.70
CA GLY A 106 1.83 13.86 9.05
C GLY A 106 1.02 13.11 10.11
N PHE A 107 0.06 12.27 9.72
CA PHE A 107 -0.59 11.34 10.65
C PHE A 107 -1.08 10.08 9.93
N SER A 108 -1.31 9.05 10.73
CA SER A 108 -2.07 7.86 10.35
C SER A 108 -3.37 7.81 11.16
N PHE A 109 -4.35 7.12 10.61
CA PHE A 109 -5.63 6.88 11.29
C PHE A 109 -5.95 5.38 11.31
N ILE A 110 -6.79 5.00 12.25
CA ILE A 110 -7.20 3.63 12.46
C ILE A 110 -8.71 3.59 12.56
N ILE A 111 -9.33 2.70 11.79
CA ILE A 111 -10.73 2.33 11.97
C ILE A 111 -10.73 1.00 12.72
N ALA A 112 -11.40 0.96 13.87
CA ALA A 112 -11.34 -0.16 14.77
C ALA A 112 -12.74 -0.63 15.18
N ARG A 113 -12.88 -1.93 15.40
CA ARG A 113 -14.05 -2.49 16.05
C ARG A 113 -14.08 -2.06 17.52
N ARG A 114 -15.14 -1.35 17.93
CA ARG A 114 -15.23 -0.67 19.22
C ARG A 114 -15.02 -1.59 20.42
N ASP A 115 -15.67 -2.76 20.42
CA ASP A 115 -15.56 -3.72 21.53
C ASP A 115 -14.13 -4.24 21.74
N LEU A 116 -13.38 -4.45 20.67
CA LEU A 116 -11.96 -4.87 20.75
C LEU A 116 -11.06 -3.70 21.17
N LEU A 117 -11.36 -2.48 20.72
CA LEU A 117 -10.63 -1.30 21.17
C LEU A 117 -10.84 -1.07 22.68
N GLU A 118 -12.06 -1.16 23.18
CA GLU A 118 -12.37 -1.06 24.61
C GLU A 118 -11.68 -2.17 25.41
N ALA A 119 -11.66 -3.39 24.90
CA ALA A 119 -10.97 -4.52 25.53
C ALA A 119 -9.44 -4.39 25.54
N SER A 120 -8.86 -3.47 24.80
CA SER A 120 -7.41 -3.20 24.76
C SER A 120 -6.90 -2.26 25.85
N ALA A 121 -7.80 -1.73 26.70
CA ALA A 121 -7.44 -0.81 27.79
C ALA A 121 -6.28 -1.35 28.64
N GLY A 122 -5.23 -0.55 28.82
CA GLY A 122 -4.07 -0.87 29.65
C GLY A 122 -3.15 -1.98 29.07
N LYS A 123 -3.34 -2.40 27.83
CA LYS A 123 -2.53 -3.44 27.17
C LYS A 123 -1.46 -2.90 26.22
N ALA A 124 -1.48 -1.61 25.92
CA ALA A 124 -0.50 -0.99 25.04
C ALA A 124 0.91 -1.07 25.66
N ARG A 125 1.92 -1.36 24.83
CA ARG A 125 3.33 -1.38 25.24
C ARG A 125 4.05 -0.07 24.96
N SER A 126 3.38 0.86 24.31
CA SER A 126 3.86 2.21 24.04
C SER A 126 2.89 3.23 24.64
N LEU A 127 3.41 4.15 25.44
CA LEU A 127 2.60 5.24 25.99
C LEU A 127 2.07 6.17 24.87
N SER A 128 2.92 6.54 23.93
CA SER A 128 2.57 7.50 22.88
C SER A 128 1.68 6.92 21.76
N LEU A 129 1.69 5.59 21.58
CA LEU A 129 0.90 4.88 20.57
C LEU A 129 -0.23 4.04 21.18
N ASP A 130 -0.65 4.36 22.40
CA ASP A 130 -1.81 3.72 23.03
C ASP A 130 -3.10 4.21 22.36
N LEU A 131 -3.67 3.34 21.52
CA LEU A 131 -4.86 3.65 20.73
C LEU A 131 -6.12 3.81 21.61
N TYR A 132 -6.23 3.02 22.69
CA TYR A 132 -7.34 3.14 23.62
C TYR A 132 -7.35 4.51 24.32
N ASP A 133 -6.21 4.92 24.85
CA ASP A 133 -6.08 6.22 25.52
C ASP A 133 -6.26 7.41 24.53
N GLN A 134 -5.77 7.27 23.30
CA GLN A 134 -6.03 8.26 22.26
C GLN A 134 -7.52 8.41 21.98
N TRP A 135 -8.23 7.30 21.76
CA TRP A 135 -9.66 7.30 21.53
C TRP A 135 -10.43 7.83 22.74
N LYS A 136 -10.07 7.38 23.95
CA LYS A 136 -10.72 7.81 25.18
C LYS A 136 -10.62 9.32 25.43
N THR A 137 -9.47 9.90 25.10
CA THR A 137 -9.27 11.36 25.18
C THR A 137 -10.15 12.09 24.17
N MET A 138 -10.24 11.61 22.94
CA MET A 138 -11.05 12.22 21.88
C MET A 138 -12.57 12.14 22.19
N GLU A 139 -13.02 11.09 22.86
CA GLU A 139 -14.45 10.95 23.27
C GLU A 139 -14.89 12.02 24.27
N VAL A 140 -13.96 12.66 25.00
CA VAL A 140 -14.29 13.68 26.00
C VAL A 140 -14.66 15.02 25.33
N ASP A 141 -13.84 15.52 24.41
CA ASP A 141 -14.00 16.85 23.81
C ASP A 141 -13.49 16.96 22.36
N GLY A 142 -13.22 15.84 21.71
CA GLY A 142 -12.71 15.78 20.32
C GLY A 142 -11.24 16.12 20.16
N LYS A 143 -10.51 16.39 21.25
CA LYS A 143 -9.09 16.72 21.17
C LYS A 143 -8.21 15.48 21.10
N TRP A 144 -7.09 15.63 20.44
CA TRP A 144 -6.06 14.62 20.45
C TRP A 144 -5.38 14.54 21.82
N ARG A 145 -4.93 13.35 22.19
CA ARG A 145 -4.19 13.12 23.44
C ARG A 145 -2.94 13.99 23.59
N PHE A 146 -2.25 14.25 22.48
CA PHE A 146 -1.08 15.10 22.37
C PHE A 146 -1.35 16.20 21.32
N THR A 147 -0.37 17.08 21.10
CA THR A 147 -0.48 18.14 20.08
C THR A 147 -0.78 17.57 18.70
N SER A 148 -1.91 17.95 18.15
CA SER A 148 -2.33 17.50 16.82
C SER A 148 -1.58 18.22 15.70
N PRO A 149 -1.30 17.57 14.56
CA PRO A 149 -0.78 18.22 13.37
C PRO A 149 -1.90 18.98 12.64
N THR A 150 -2.37 20.09 13.21
CA THR A 150 -3.60 20.77 12.80
C THR A 150 -3.64 21.12 11.32
N HIS A 151 -2.53 21.60 10.75
CA HIS A 151 -2.48 21.94 9.32
C HIS A 151 -2.65 20.69 8.43
N VAL A 152 -2.07 19.56 8.84
CA VAL A 152 -2.20 18.29 8.13
C VAL A 152 -3.64 17.76 8.20
N VAL A 153 -4.29 17.92 9.36
CA VAL A 153 -5.70 17.52 9.55
C VAL A 153 -6.62 18.38 8.68
N LEU A 154 -6.36 19.68 8.57
CA LEU A 154 -7.13 20.56 7.67
C LEU A 154 -6.89 20.18 6.19
N ALA A 155 -5.67 19.92 5.80
CA ALA A 155 -5.35 19.43 4.46
C ALA A 155 -6.02 18.07 4.16
N PHE A 156 -6.08 17.19 5.16
CA PHE A 156 -6.79 15.91 5.04
C PHE A 156 -8.30 16.11 4.86
N ALA A 157 -8.91 17.03 5.58
CA ALA A 157 -10.33 17.36 5.40
C ALA A 157 -10.63 17.86 3.98
N GLN A 158 -9.71 18.66 3.40
CA GLN A 158 -9.81 19.09 2.02
C GLN A 158 -9.63 17.91 1.04
N ALA A 159 -8.66 17.03 1.28
CA ALA A 159 -8.43 15.84 0.45
C ALA A 159 -9.63 14.86 0.48
N MET A 160 -10.32 14.74 1.62
CA MET A 160 -11.56 13.96 1.74
C MET A 160 -12.68 14.56 0.89
N LYS A 161 -12.80 15.90 0.87
CA LYS A 161 -13.76 16.58 0.00
C LYS A 161 -13.42 16.37 -1.47
N GLU A 162 -12.17 16.47 -1.86
CA GLU A 162 -11.72 16.23 -3.24
C GLU A 162 -11.99 14.78 -3.67
N LEU A 163 -11.82 13.82 -2.77
CA LEU A 163 -12.20 12.42 -3.01
C LEU A 163 -13.72 12.28 -3.27
N GLU A 164 -14.55 12.98 -2.48
CA GLU A 164 -16.01 12.99 -2.65
C GLU A 164 -16.41 13.68 -3.95
N ASP A 165 -15.82 14.84 -4.27
CA ASP A 165 -16.06 15.61 -5.49
C ASP A 165 -15.65 14.83 -6.75
N GLU A 166 -14.61 13.99 -6.69
CA GLU A 166 -14.20 13.07 -7.77
C GLU A 166 -15.23 11.96 -8.03
N GLY A 167 -16.08 11.65 -7.07
CA GLY A 167 -17.07 10.55 -7.11
C GLY A 167 -16.73 9.38 -6.18
N GLY A 168 -15.93 9.65 -5.16
CA GLY A 168 -15.59 8.70 -4.11
C GLY A 168 -14.54 7.67 -4.49
N ILE A 169 -14.44 6.64 -3.67
CA ILE A 169 -13.44 5.56 -3.82
C ILE A 169 -13.58 4.86 -5.17
N GLU A 170 -14.80 4.66 -5.65
CA GLU A 170 -15.05 3.97 -6.93
C GLU A 170 -14.47 4.74 -8.12
N ALA A 171 -14.68 6.05 -8.18
CA ALA A 171 -14.14 6.89 -9.25
C ALA A 171 -12.60 6.95 -9.20
N ARG A 172 -12.04 7.12 -8.00
CA ARG A 172 -10.61 7.11 -7.78
C ARG A 172 -9.96 5.77 -8.15
N ASN A 173 -10.57 4.66 -7.77
CA ASN A 173 -10.11 3.33 -8.14
C ASN A 173 -10.11 3.13 -9.66
N ARG A 174 -11.17 3.58 -10.32
CA ARG A 174 -11.28 3.52 -11.79
C ARG A 174 -10.12 4.28 -12.45
N ARG A 175 -9.87 5.53 -12.04
CA ARG A 175 -8.76 6.35 -12.56
C ARG A 175 -7.40 5.68 -12.34
N TYR A 176 -7.14 5.16 -11.13
CA TYR A 176 -5.88 4.46 -10.85
C TYR A 176 -5.72 3.19 -11.68
N THR A 177 -6.80 2.42 -11.83
CA THR A 177 -6.80 1.17 -12.62
C THR A 177 -6.59 1.46 -14.11
N GLU A 178 -7.24 2.48 -14.66
CA GLU A 178 -7.06 2.91 -16.05
C GLU A 178 -5.63 3.39 -16.32
N ASN A 179 -5.08 4.23 -15.44
CA ASN A 179 -3.70 4.67 -15.51
C ASN A 179 -2.70 3.51 -15.41
N ASN A 180 -2.93 2.58 -14.49
CA ASN A 180 -2.09 1.40 -14.31
C ASN A 180 -2.12 0.50 -15.55
N ARG A 181 -3.30 0.24 -16.10
CA ARG A 181 -3.47 -0.54 -17.33
C ARG A 181 -2.73 0.10 -18.50
N LEU A 182 -2.91 1.41 -18.70
CA LEU A 182 -2.22 2.17 -19.76
C LEU A 182 -0.69 2.12 -19.58
N LEU A 183 -0.20 2.28 -18.34
CA LEU A 183 1.22 2.18 -18.02
C LEU A 183 1.78 0.81 -18.40
N ILE A 184 1.13 -0.26 -17.99
CA ILE A 184 1.58 -1.64 -18.28
C ILE A 184 1.56 -1.92 -19.78
N GLU A 185 0.51 -1.48 -20.48
CA GLU A 185 0.38 -1.62 -21.94
C GLU A 185 1.53 -0.91 -22.67
N LYS A 186 1.77 0.36 -22.35
CA LYS A 186 2.83 1.16 -22.97
C LYS A 186 4.23 0.63 -22.66
N MET A 187 4.50 0.20 -21.45
CA MET A 187 5.76 -0.45 -21.09
C MET A 187 5.94 -1.77 -21.84
N GLY A 188 4.85 -2.54 -22.00
CA GLY A 188 4.86 -3.78 -22.79
C GLY A 188 5.22 -3.57 -24.26
N GLU A 189 4.79 -2.45 -24.89
CA GLU A 189 5.17 -2.08 -26.26
C GLU A 189 6.72 -1.89 -26.41
N MET A 190 7.40 -1.58 -25.31
CA MET A 190 8.86 -1.42 -25.24
C MET A 190 9.59 -2.69 -24.73
N GLY A 191 8.89 -3.82 -24.59
CA GLY A 191 9.45 -5.08 -24.06
C GLY A 191 9.67 -5.09 -22.54
N ILE A 192 9.18 -4.08 -21.82
CA ILE A 192 9.30 -3.96 -20.36
C ILE A 192 8.12 -4.67 -19.70
N ARG A 193 8.40 -5.70 -18.90
CA ARG A 193 7.38 -6.56 -18.30
C ARG A 193 7.16 -6.22 -16.83
N PRO A 194 5.90 -6.25 -16.31
CA PRO A 194 5.63 -6.15 -14.89
C PRO A 194 6.14 -7.40 -14.14
N TYR A 195 6.55 -7.17 -12.89
CA TYR A 195 7.02 -8.23 -11.99
C TYR A 195 5.85 -9.05 -11.41
N ILE A 196 4.69 -8.40 -11.21
CA ILE A 196 3.50 -9.03 -10.65
C ILE A 196 2.57 -9.48 -11.78
N ASP A 197 2.00 -10.67 -11.62
CA ASP A 197 0.93 -11.17 -12.50
C ASP A 197 -0.30 -10.26 -12.45
N SER A 198 -0.97 -10.11 -13.59
CA SER A 198 -2.12 -9.20 -13.72
C SER A 198 -3.27 -9.47 -12.75
N THR A 199 -3.41 -10.73 -12.26
CA THR A 199 -4.46 -11.12 -11.30
C THR A 199 -4.23 -10.54 -9.90
N HIS A 200 -2.99 -10.17 -9.58
CA HIS A 200 -2.60 -9.67 -8.26
C HIS A 200 -1.93 -8.30 -8.32
N GLN A 201 -1.84 -7.69 -9.51
CA GLN A 201 -1.30 -6.35 -9.68
C GLN A 201 -2.21 -5.31 -9.02
N GLY A 202 -1.66 -4.57 -8.06
CA GLY A 202 -2.33 -3.43 -7.45
C GLY A 202 -2.37 -2.21 -8.38
N PRO A 203 -3.37 -1.31 -8.24
CA PRO A 203 -3.60 -0.24 -9.20
C PRO A 203 -2.75 1.01 -9.00
N ILE A 204 -1.85 1.08 -8.00
CA ILE A 204 -1.21 2.34 -7.58
C ILE A 204 0.28 2.43 -7.86
N ILE A 205 0.95 1.30 -8.04
CA ILE A 205 2.39 1.22 -8.31
C ILE A 205 2.69 -0.09 -9.03
N THR A 206 3.55 -0.06 -10.02
CA THR A 206 4.00 -1.25 -10.74
C THR A 206 5.51 -1.37 -10.64
N THR A 207 5.97 -2.57 -10.31
CA THR A 207 7.36 -2.98 -10.39
C THR A 207 7.59 -3.62 -11.76
N PHE A 208 8.61 -3.16 -12.45
CA PHE A 208 8.99 -3.64 -13.78
C PHE A 208 10.37 -4.28 -13.74
N PHE A 209 10.57 -5.32 -14.54
CA PHE A 209 11.91 -5.79 -14.89
C PHE A 209 12.57 -4.77 -15.80
N TYR A 210 13.92 -4.73 -15.79
CA TYR A 210 14.64 -4.07 -16.86
C TYR A 210 14.50 -4.85 -18.17
N PRO A 211 14.64 -4.19 -19.33
CA PRO A 211 14.77 -4.90 -20.62
C PRO A 211 15.89 -5.93 -20.59
N GLU A 212 15.78 -6.99 -21.39
CA GLU A 212 16.79 -8.08 -21.43
C GLU A 212 18.18 -7.58 -21.87
N GLU A 213 18.23 -6.62 -22.79
CA GLU A 213 19.46 -5.95 -23.23
C GLU A 213 19.55 -4.55 -22.60
N CYS A 214 19.82 -4.52 -21.29
CA CYS A 214 19.89 -3.28 -20.55
C CYS A 214 21.35 -2.91 -20.29
N HIS A 215 21.83 -1.82 -20.91
CA HIS A 215 23.19 -1.29 -20.76
C HIS A 215 23.24 0.00 -19.93
N PHE A 216 22.14 0.39 -19.29
CA PHE A 216 22.03 1.58 -18.46
C PHE A 216 21.75 1.25 -16.99
N THR A 217 22.08 2.18 -16.12
CA THR A 217 21.77 2.11 -14.69
C THR A 217 20.47 2.80 -14.36
N PHE A 218 19.87 2.45 -13.21
CA PHE A 218 18.71 3.19 -12.70
C PHE A 218 18.98 4.69 -12.58
N SER A 219 20.18 5.09 -12.15
CA SER A 219 20.57 6.50 -12.01
C SER A 219 20.47 7.26 -13.33
N GLN A 220 20.95 6.69 -14.41
CA GLN A 220 20.89 7.33 -15.74
C GLN A 220 19.45 7.52 -16.20
N MET A 221 18.63 6.48 -16.11
CA MET A 221 17.21 6.53 -16.41
C MET A 221 16.45 7.52 -15.52
N TYR A 222 16.74 7.53 -14.22
CA TYR A 222 16.12 8.42 -13.25
C TYR A 222 16.42 9.89 -13.53
N GLU A 223 17.71 10.25 -13.73
CA GLU A 223 18.09 11.64 -14.01
C GLU A 223 17.51 12.12 -15.35
N TYR A 224 17.48 11.28 -16.37
CA TYR A 224 16.86 11.61 -17.65
C TYR A 224 15.38 11.99 -17.52
N ILE A 225 14.63 11.14 -16.79
CA ILE A 225 13.18 11.33 -16.58
C ILE A 225 12.93 12.51 -15.63
N LYS A 226 13.72 12.64 -14.57
CA LYS A 226 13.62 13.69 -13.56
C LYS A 226 13.86 15.08 -14.17
N ASP A 227 14.87 15.24 -15.03
CA ASP A 227 15.17 16.51 -15.69
C ASP A 227 14.03 16.97 -16.63
N ARG A 228 13.12 16.04 -16.96
CA ARG A 228 11.92 16.29 -17.77
C ARG A 228 10.62 16.36 -16.94
N GLY A 229 10.75 16.46 -15.61
CA GLY A 229 9.67 16.77 -14.69
C GLY A 229 8.95 15.56 -14.05
N TYR A 230 9.47 14.34 -14.21
CA TYR A 230 8.91 13.15 -13.61
C TYR A 230 9.90 12.45 -12.69
N ALA A 231 9.40 11.82 -11.62
CA ALA A 231 10.21 11.01 -10.72
C ALA A 231 9.72 9.57 -10.70
N ILE A 232 10.65 8.63 -10.82
CA ILE A 232 10.39 7.19 -10.72
C ILE A 232 11.15 6.62 -9.51
N TYR A 233 10.95 5.36 -9.19
CA TYR A 233 11.53 4.75 -8.00
C TYR A 233 12.47 3.58 -8.33
N PRO A 234 13.57 3.41 -7.58
CA PRO A 234 14.39 2.20 -7.69
C PRO A 234 13.58 0.99 -7.24
N GLY A 235 13.94 -0.18 -7.74
CA GLY A 235 13.39 -1.45 -7.28
C GLY A 235 13.73 -1.70 -5.80
N LYS A 236 12.87 -2.51 -5.15
CA LYS A 236 13.06 -2.93 -3.76
C LYS A 236 12.95 -4.43 -3.56
N VAL A 237 12.54 -5.18 -4.59
CA VAL A 237 12.57 -6.64 -4.52
C VAL A 237 14.04 -7.11 -4.55
N THR A 238 14.36 -8.07 -3.69
CA THR A 238 15.74 -8.58 -3.57
C THR A 238 16.04 -9.77 -4.48
N GLU A 239 14.99 -10.30 -5.12
CA GLU A 239 15.05 -11.50 -5.96
C GLU A 239 15.28 -11.19 -7.45
N ALA A 240 15.17 -9.93 -7.87
CA ALA A 240 15.30 -9.49 -9.25
C ALA A 240 15.71 -8.02 -9.33
N GLU A 241 16.44 -7.67 -10.39
CA GLU A 241 16.72 -6.29 -10.73
C GLU A 241 15.48 -5.66 -11.36
N THR A 242 14.99 -4.59 -10.72
CA THR A 242 13.72 -3.98 -11.07
C THR A 242 13.74 -2.46 -10.82
N PHE A 243 12.77 -1.78 -11.40
CA PHE A 243 12.43 -0.40 -11.04
C PHE A 243 10.92 -0.27 -10.85
N ARG A 244 10.45 0.88 -10.33
CA ARG A 244 9.03 1.07 -10.03
C ARG A 244 8.52 2.38 -10.57
N ILE A 245 7.28 2.36 -11.07
CA ILE A 245 6.54 3.55 -11.45
C ILE A 245 5.22 3.56 -10.67
N GLY A 246 4.99 4.66 -9.94
CA GLY A 246 3.75 4.88 -9.21
C GLY A 246 2.82 5.76 -10.02
N ASN A 247 1.54 5.44 -10.01
CA ASN A 247 0.46 6.23 -10.61
C ASN A 247 -0.56 6.70 -9.57
N ILE A 248 -0.17 6.68 -8.30
CA ILE A 248 -0.91 7.26 -7.17
C ILE A 248 -0.79 8.79 -7.19
N GLY A 249 -1.85 9.47 -6.81
CA GLY A 249 -1.88 10.93 -6.75
C GLY A 249 -2.77 11.54 -7.85
N GLU A 250 -2.62 12.83 -8.05
CA GLU A 250 -3.34 13.60 -9.08
C GLU A 250 -2.66 13.39 -10.43
N ILE A 251 -2.77 12.17 -10.96
CA ILE A 251 -2.15 11.70 -12.21
C ILE A 251 -3.25 11.20 -13.14
N TYR A 252 -3.14 11.58 -14.39
CA TYR A 252 -4.10 11.31 -15.46
C TYR A 252 -3.44 10.55 -16.62
N PRO A 253 -4.20 10.01 -17.58
CA PRO A 253 -3.65 9.26 -18.72
C PRO A 253 -2.58 10.01 -19.49
N GLU A 254 -2.71 11.33 -19.63
CA GLU A 254 -1.75 12.20 -20.32
C GLU A 254 -0.37 12.20 -19.63
N ASP A 255 -0.33 12.10 -18.30
CA ASP A 255 0.91 11.99 -17.54
C ASP A 255 1.57 10.62 -17.76
N ILE A 256 0.76 9.57 -17.82
CA ILE A 256 1.22 8.22 -18.12
C ILE A 256 1.79 8.14 -19.53
N GLU A 257 1.09 8.67 -20.52
CA GLU A 257 1.58 8.72 -21.89
C GLU A 257 2.92 9.44 -21.99
N LYS A 258 3.05 10.57 -21.28
CA LYS A 258 4.25 11.37 -21.29
C LYS A 258 5.44 10.69 -20.63
N VAL A 259 5.27 10.06 -19.48
CA VAL A 259 6.37 9.30 -18.83
C VAL A 259 6.79 8.09 -19.67
N CYS A 260 5.83 7.43 -20.33
CA CYS A 260 6.13 6.32 -21.24
C CYS A 260 6.86 6.79 -22.51
N ALA A 261 6.49 7.96 -23.06
CA ALA A 261 7.21 8.55 -24.19
C ALA A 261 8.67 8.89 -23.81
N LEU A 262 8.88 9.49 -22.63
CA LEU A 262 10.22 9.78 -22.12
C LEU A 262 11.05 8.49 -21.89
N MET A 263 10.40 7.44 -21.43
CA MET A 263 11.05 6.13 -21.27
C MET A 263 11.49 5.58 -22.64
N LYS A 264 10.63 5.68 -23.64
CA LYS A 264 10.95 5.24 -25.01
C LYS A 264 12.11 6.03 -25.61
N GLU A 265 12.08 7.36 -25.51
CA GLU A 265 13.16 8.24 -25.97
C GLU A 265 14.49 7.89 -25.29
N PHE A 266 14.46 7.67 -23.95
CA PHE A 266 15.64 7.23 -23.20
C PHE A 266 16.20 5.92 -23.73
N LEU A 267 15.38 4.91 -23.95
CA LEU A 267 15.82 3.61 -24.45
C LEU A 267 16.39 3.70 -25.87
N GLU A 268 15.81 4.51 -26.73
CA GLU A 268 16.30 4.76 -28.08
C GLU A 268 17.68 5.46 -28.06
N GLU A 269 17.86 6.48 -27.23
CA GLU A 269 19.11 7.22 -27.08
C GLU A 269 20.25 6.30 -26.58
N TYR A 270 20.01 5.50 -25.53
CA TYR A 270 21.02 4.61 -24.98
C TYR A 270 21.33 3.38 -25.83
N ASN A 271 20.43 2.92 -26.67
CA ASN A 271 20.72 1.84 -27.64
C ASN A 271 21.52 2.35 -28.86
N HIS A 272 21.55 3.65 -29.12
CA HIS A 272 22.31 4.25 -30.23
C HIS A 272 23.75 4.65 -29.85
N GLU A 273 24.10 4.77 -28.59
CA GLU A 273 25.45 5.12 -28.13
C GLU A 273 26.48 3.98 -28.28
N GLU A 274 26.05 2.74 -28.57
CA GLU A 274 26.94 1.58 -28.76
C GLU A 274 27.16 1.17 -30.24
N ASN A 275 26.70 1.95 -31.23
CA ASN A 275 26.99 1.78 -32.64
C ASN A 275 27.88 2.95 -33.16
#